data_583aa441fc3474c02d9b3755ecda121b
#
_entry.id   583aa441fc3474c02d9b3755ecda121b
#
_cell.length_a   1.000
_cell.length_b   1.000
_cell.length_c   1.000
_cell.angle_alpha   90.00
_cell.angle_beta   90.00
_cell.angle_gamma   90.00
#
_symmetry.space_group_name_H-M   'P 1'
#
loop_
_entity.id
_entity.type
_entity.pdbx_description
1 polymer ?
#
loop_
_entity_poly.entity_id
_entity_poly.type
_entity_poly.pdbx_seq_one_letter_code
_entity_poly.pdbx_strand_id
1 'polypeptide(L)'
;MRQHVSTAAALLAGLAGASAVALGAFGAHALRGVLDASALATWHTGVEYHFWHALALLVAAACLPEGRARTAAVGLFAVGIVLFSGSLYALALGAPRVIGAITPVGGVAFIAGWVAMSVSLRQRDRVNPRDRPPAGPSSV
;
A
#
# COMPACT_ATOMS: atom_id res chain seq x y z
N MET A 1 -6.59 -19.46 -14.70
CA MET A 1 -5.92 -18.36 -15.42
C MET A 1 -4.80 -17.82 -14.52
N ARG A 2 -3.54 -17.85 -14.97
CA ARG A 2 -2.44 -17.22 -14.22
C ARG A 2 -2.60 -15.71 -14.33
N GLN A 3 -2.76 -15.04 -13.21
CA GLN A 3 -2.75 -13.58 -13.19
C GLN A 3 -1.31 -13.12 -13.42
N HIS A 4 -1.08 -12.37 -14.47
CA HIS A 4 0.22 -11.79 -14.74
C HIS A 4 0.47 -10.61 -13.79
N VAL A 5 1.39 -10.79 -12.86
CA VAL A 5 1.94 -9.66 -12.09
C VAL A 5 2.92 -8.93 -13.00
N SER A 6 2.68 -7.65 -13.27
CA SER A 6 3.65 -6.89 -14.05
C SER A 6 4.99 -6.81 -13.30
N THR A 7 6.10 -6.93 -14.01
CA THR A 7 7.44 -6.83 -13.40
C THR A 7 7.61 -5.54 -12.58
N ALA A 8 7.06 -4.43 -13.06
CA ALA A 8 7.11 -3.16 -12.36
C ALA A 8 6.36 -3.21 -11.00
N ALA A 9 5.17 -3.81 -10.96
CA ALA A 9 4.41 -3.93 -9.71
C ALA A 9 5.09 -4.89 -8.72
N ALA A 10 5.70 -5.97 -9.22
CA ALA A 10 6.46 -6.89 -8.38
C ALA A 10 7.71 -6.23 -7.78
N LEU A 11 8.47 -5.48 -8.59
CA LEU A 11 9.63 -4.72 -8.12
C LEU A 11 9.24 -3.65 -7.10
N LEU A 12 8.16 -2.93 -7.36
CA LEU A 12 7.66 -1.90 -6.45
C LEU A 12 7.26 -2.50 -5.09
N ALA A 13 6.55 -3.63 -5.08
CA ALA A 13 6.19 -4.34 -3.86
C ALA A 13 7.42 -4.85 -3.10
N GLY A 14 8.39 -5.42 -3.80
CA GLY A 14 9.65 -5.89 -3.21
C GLY A 14 10.46 -4.76 -2.60
N LEU A 15 10.60 -3.63 -3.31
CA LEU A 15 11.29 -2.45 -2.80
C LEU A 15 10.59 -1.85 -1.58
N ALA A 16 9.26 -1.73 -1.63
CA ALA A 16 8.48 -1.22 -0.50
C ALA A 16 8.65 -2.12 0.74
N GLY A 17 8.55 -3.43 0.59
CA GLY A 17 8.74 -4.37 1.69
C GLY A 17 10.17 -4.35 2.25
N ALA A 18 11.17 -4.41 1.38
CA ALA A 18 12.59 -4.40 1.79
C ALA A 18 12.97 -3.10 2.50
N SER A 19 12.53 -1.94 1.98
CA SER A 19 12.78 -0.65 2.63
C SER A 19 12.07 -0.51 3.98
N ALA A 20 10.85 -1.04 4.12
CA ALA A 20 10.15 -1.05 5.42
C ALA A 20 10.93 -1.83 6.48
N VAL A 21 11.45 -3.01 6.13
CA VAL A 21 12.29 -3.81 7.04
C VAL A 21 13.60 -3.09 7.38
N ALA A 22 14.27 -2.53 6.37
CA ALA A 22 15.53 -1.81 6.58
C ALA A 22 15.35 -0.59 7.48
N LEU A 23 14.30 0.22 7.25
CA LEU A 23 13.99 1.40 8.06
C LEU A 23 13.51 1.03 9.47
N GLY A 24 12.82 -0.11 9.63
CA GLY A 24 12.47 -0.65 10.94
C GLY A 24 13.69 -1.06 11.74
N ALA A 25 14.61 -1.80 11.13
CA ALA A 25 15.88 -2.18 11.76
C ALA A 25 16.75 -0.96 12.09
N PHE A 26 16.81 0.02 11.19
CA PHE A 26 17.55 1.27 11.41
C PHE A 26 16.99 2.04 12.63
N GLY A 27 15.66 2.17 12.73
CA GLY A 27 15.00 2.79 13.89
C GLY A 27 15.29 2.06 15.19
N ALA A 28 15.25 0.72 15.17
CA ALA A 28 15.45 -0.10 16.37
C ALA A 28 16.90 -0.12 16.88
N HIS A 29 17.87 0.05 15.99
CA HIS A 29 19.29 -0.09 16.34
C HIS A 29 20.05 1.24 16.29
N ALA A 30 20.01 1.96 15.18
CA ALA A 30 20.84 3.16 14.99
C ALA A 30 20.22 4.42 15.60
N LEU A 31 18.89 4.56 15.58
CA LEU A 31 18.23 5.78 16.04
C LEU A 31 17.89 5.81 17.53
N ARG A 32 17.92 4.67 18.20
CA ARG A 32 17.55 4.54 19.63
C ARG A 32 18.36 5.43 20.59
N GLY A 33 19.61 5.70 20.25
CA GLY A 33 20.49 6.56 21.06
C GLY A 33 20.65 7.98 20.51
N VAL A 34 20.00 8.28 19.40
CA VAL A 34 20.15 9.54 18.67
C VAL A 34 18.89 10.40 18.74
N LEU A 35 17.72 9.78 18.61
CA LEU A 35 16.42 10.46 18.64
C LEU A 35 15.85 10.44 20.06
N ASP A 36 15.14 11.53 20.43
CA ASP A 36 14.31 11.52 21.62
C ASP A 36 13.10 10.56 21.47
N ALA A 37 12.41 10.31 22.58
CA ALA A 37 11.28 9.37 22.61
C ALA A 37 10.15 9.77 21.64
N SER A 38 9.88 11.05 21.48
CA SER A 38 8.84 11.57 20.58
C SER A 38 9.19 11.37 19.10
N ALA A 39 10.42 11.72 18.73
CA ALA A 39 10.93 11.53 17.38
C ALA A 39 11.01 10.03 17.03
N LEU A 40 11.44 9.19 17.98
CA LEU A 40 11.49 7.74 17.77
C LEU A 40 10.09 7.15 17.59
N ALA A 41 9.08 7.61 18.36
CA ALA A 41 7.69 7.21 18.18
C ALA A 41 7.14 7.61 16.80
N THR A 42 7.48 8.82 16.33
CA THR A 42 7.12 9.30 14.99
C THR A 42 7.75 8.41 13.90
N TRP A 43 9.03 8.05 14.06
CA TRP A 43 9.71 7.11 13.16
C TRP A 43 9.01 5.76 13.11
N HIS A 44 8.68 5.18 14.27
CA HIS A 44 8.00 3.89 14.35
C HIS A 44 6.62 3.92 13.68
N THR A 45 5.85 5.00 13.87
CA THR A 45 4.58 5.18 13.15
C THR A 45 4.81 5.16 11.63
N GLY A 46 5.85 5.85 11.14
CA GLY A 46 6.22 5.83 9.73
C GLY A 46 6.52 4.42 9.21
N VAL A 47 7.30 3.63 9.97
CA VAL A 47 7.65 2.23 9.63
C VAL A 47 6.42 1.34 9.62
N GLU A 48 5.56 1.47 10.61
CA GLU A 48 4.36 0.65 10.76
C GLU A 48 3.40 0.85 9.58
N TYR A 49 3.08 2.09 9.23
CA TYR A 49 2.25 2.40 8.07
C TYR A 49 2.92 2.00 6.75
N HIS A 50 4.22 2.19 6.63
CA HIS A 50 4.99 1.72 5.48
C HIS A 50 4.82 0.20 5.29
N PHE A 51 5.04 -0.57 6.33
CA PHE A 51 4.97 -2.03 6.27
C PHE A 51 3.57 -2.53 5.92
N TRP A 52 2.52 -2.03 6.61
CA TRP A 52 1.13 -2.40 6.32
C TRP A 52 0.75 -2.13 4.87
N HIS A 53 1.17 -0.98 4.33
CA HIS A 53 0.80 -0.61 2.97
C HIS A 53 1.71 -1.21 1.90
N ALA A 54 2.93 -1.62 2.23
CA ALA A 54 3.74 -2.48 1.38
C ALA A 54 3.10 -3.86 1.18
N LEU A 55 2.52 -4.44 2.25
CA LEU A 55 1.75 -5.68 2.16
C LEU A 55 0.46 -5.49 1.36
N ALA A 56 -0.28 -4.40 1.59
CA ALA A 56 -1.48 -4.08 0.82
C ALA A 56 -1.16 -3.90 -0.68
N LEU A 57 -0.04 -3.25 -1.01
CA LEU A 57 0.45 -3.08 -2.38
C LEU A 57 0.79 -4.45 -3.01
N LEU A 58 1.47 -5.33 -2.28
CA LEU A 58 1.76 -6.69 -2.74
C LEU A 58 0.49 -7.47 -3.04
N VAL A 59 -0.49 -7.44 -2.12
CA VAL A 59 -1.79 -8.10 -2.31
C VAL A 59 -2.53 -7.51 -3.52
N ALA A 60 -2.55 -6.18 -3.66
CA ALA A 60 -3.16 -5.53 -4.82
C ALA A 60 -2.50 -5.96 -6.12
N ALA A 61 -1.17 -6.01 -6.16
CA ALA A 61 -0.41 -6.40 -7.34
C ALA A 61 -0.60 -7.88 -7.72
N ALA A 62 -0.67 -8.78 -6.73
CA ALA A 62 -0.69 -10.22 -6.95
C ALA A 62 -2.10 -10.81 -7.09
N CYS A 63 -3.09 -10.26 -6.38
CA CYS A 63 -4.40 -10.90 -6.21
C CYS A 63 -5.54 -10.19 -6.93
N LEU A 64 -5.41 -8.90 -7.29
CA LEU A 64 -6.49 -8.18 -7.98
C LEU A 64 -6.51 -8.49 -9.47
N PRO A 65 -7.71 -8.54 -10.11
CA PRO A 65 -7.83 -8.65 -11.55
C PRO A 65 -7.20 -7.46 -12.26
N GLU A 66 -6.65 -7.70 -13.44
CA GLU A 66 -6.07 -6.63 -14.25
C GLU A 66 -7.12 -5.58 -14.60
N GLY A 67 -6.73 -4.30 -14.51
CA GLY A 67 -7.62 -3.20 -14.80
C GLY A 67 -7.25 -1.91 -14.08
N ARG A 68 -8.02 -0.86 -14.38
CA ARG A 68 -7.79 0.49 -13.83
C ARG A 68 -7.79 0.54 -12.30
N ALA A 69 -8.70 -0.20 -11.66
CA ALA A 69 -8.82 -0.21 -10.21
C ALA A 69 -7.60 -0.84 -9.53
N ARG A 70 -7.04 -1.93 -10.10
CA ARG A 70 -5.77 -2.53 -9.61
C ARG A 70 -4.62 -1.53 -9.75
N THR A 71 -4.47 -0.93 -10.93
CA THR A 71 -3.39 0.05 -11.18
C THR A 71 -3.50 1.25 -10.24
N ALA A 72 -4.72 1.74 -10.02
CA ALA A 72 -4.98 2.82 -9.07
C ALA A 72 -4.63 2.42 -7.63
N ALA A 73 -5.03 1.23 -7.17
CA ALA A 73 -4.72 0.75 -5.82
C ALA A 73 -3.20 0.65 -5.59
N VAL A 74 -2.48 0.03 -6.53
CA VAL A 74 -1.00 -0.10 -6.47
C VAL A 74 -0.33 1.27 -6.43
N GLY A 75 -0.73 2.18 -7.33
CA GLY A 75 -0.17 3.54 -7.40
C GLY A 75 -0.47 4.36 -6.14
N LEU A 76 -1.70 4.29 -5.62
CA LEU A 76 -2.12 5.03 -4.43
C LEU A 76 -1.42 4.53 -3.16
N PHE A 77 -1.21 3.22 -3.01
CA PHE A 77 -0.41 2.70 -1.90
C PHE A 77 1.05 3.13 -2.00
N ALA A 78 1.65 3.11 -3.19
CA ALA A 78 3.02 3.56 -3.38
C ALA A 78 3.18 5.07 -3.07
N VAL A 79 2.29 5.91 -3.59
CA VAL A 79 2.28 7.36 -3.31
C VAL A 79 2.04 7.62 -1.82
N GLY A 80 1.10 6.88 -1.20
CA GLY A 80 0.84 6.98 0.23
C GLY A 80 2.07 6.64 1.08
N ILE A 81 2.82 5.59 0.75
CA ILE A 81 4.08 5.24 1.44
C ILE A 81 5.07 6.40 1.36
N VAL A 82 5.28 6.96 0.18
CA VAL A 82 6.24 8.07 -0.02
C VAL A 82 5.81 9.31 0.75
N LEU A 83 4.55 9.72 0.65
CA LEU A 83 4.07 10.96 1.26
C LEU A 83 3.83 10.81 2.77
N PHE A 84 3.18 9.75 3.22
CA PHE A 84 2.87 9.55 4.63
C PHE A 84 4.11 9.13 5.42
N SER A 85 4.66 7.96 5.12
CA SER A 85 5.79 7.44 5.88
C SER A 85 7.06 8.26 5.63
N GLY A 86 7.29 8.71 4.40
CA GLY A 86 8.42 9.59 4.06
C GLY A 86 8.40 10.90 4.83
N SER A 87 7.24 11.56 4.97
CA SER A 87 7.13 12.79 5.77
C SER A 87 7.38 12.54 7.26
N LEU A 88 6.91 11.41 7.81
CA LEU A 88 7.18 11.04 9.21
C LEU A 88 8.65 10.74 9.45
N TYR A 89 9.34 10.08 8.53
CA TYR A 89 10.79 9.88 8.62
C TYR A 89 11.54 11.21 8.60
N ALA A 90 11.16 12.10 7.69
CA ALA A 90 11.77 13.43 7.62
C ALA A 90 11.55 14.23 8.92
N LEU A 91 10.33 14.23 9.47
CA LEU A 91 10.00 14.90 10.73
C LEU A 91 10.77 14.33 11.90
N ALA A 92 10.88 13.01 12.01
CA ALA A 92 11.65 12.35 13.06
C ALA A 92 13.13 12.72 13.01
N LEU A 93 13.68 12.95 11.82
CA LEU A 93 15.08 13.40 11.60
C LEU A 93 15.26 14.92 11.70
N GLY A 94 14.24 15.67 12.15
CA GLY A 94 14.35 17.10 12.42
C GLY A 94 13.98 18.01 11.24
N ALA A 95 13.30 17.51 10.22
CA ALA A 95 12.79 18.36 9.14
C ALA A 95 11.79 19.42 9.65
N PRO A 96 11.65 20.57 8.97
CA PRO A 96 10.72 21.61 9.35
C PRO A 96 9.28 21.09 9.49
N ARG A 97 8.54 21.59 10.48
CA ARG A 97 7.16 21.13 10.79
C ARG A 97 6.20 21.26 9.61
N VAL A 98 6.47 22.13 8.64
CA VAL A 98 5.67 22.27 7.43
C VAL A 98 5.58 20.95 6.63
N ILE A 99 6.59 20.08 6.72
CA ILE A 99 6.58 18.75 6.11
C ILE A 99 5.43 17.89 6.66
N GLY A 100 5.00 18.13 7.90
CA GLY A 100 3.83 17.45 8.49
C GLY A 100 2.51 17.70 7.74
N ALA A 101 2.41 18.79 6.97
CA ALA A 101 1.24 19.03 6.12
C ALA A 101 1.12 18.03 4.95
N ILE A 102 2.19 17.33 4.59
CA ILE A 102 2.22 16.31 3.54
C ILE A 102 1.62 14.98 4.08
N THR A 103 1.79 14.69 5.36
CA THR A 103 1.34 13.44 5.98
C THR A 103 -0.15 13.16 5.75
N PRO A 104 -1.10 14.11 5.98
CA PRO A 104 -2.51 13.88 5.71
C PRO A 104 -2.81 13.55 4.23
N VAL A 105 -2.07 14.15 3.29
CA VAL A 105 -2.23 13.86 1.86
C VAL A 105 -1.87 12.40 1.57
N GLY A 106 -0.78 11.91 2.15
CA GLY A 106 -0.40 10.50 2.10
C GLY A 106 -1.45 9.59 2.73
N GLY A 107 -2.05 10.00 3.86
CA GLY A 107 -3.16 9.29 4.50
C GLY A 107 -4.40 9.17 3.60
N VAL A 108 -4.76 10.24 2.91
CA VAL A 108 -5.85 10.23 1.91
C VAL A 108 -5.52 9.28 0.76
N ALA A 109 -4.27 9.25 0.29
CA ALA A 109 -3.84 8.31 -0.73
C ALA A 109 -4.00 6.84 -0.27
N PHE A 110 -3.67 6.52 0.97
CA PHE A 110 -3.92 5.20 1.54
C PHE A 110 -5.40 4.83 1.55
N ILE A 111 -6.27 5.71 2.04
CA ILE A 111 -7.73 5.49 2.08
C ILE A 111 -8.25 5.25 0.65
N ALA A 112 -7.86 6.10 -0.31
CA ALA A 112 -8.26 5.93 -1.70
C ALA A 112 -7.73 4.61 -2.30
N GLY A 113 -6.54 4.17 -1.93
CA GLY A 113 -5.98 2.86 -2.29
C GLY A 113 -6.84 1.70 -1.82
N TRP A 114 -7.29 1.73 -0.57
CA TRP A 114 -8.20 0.72 0.00
C TRP A 114 -9.56 0.71 -0.68
N VAL A 115 -10.10 1.88 -1.03
CA VAL A 115 -11.35 1.98 -1.80
C VAL A 115 -11.18 1.39 -3.20
N ALA A 116 -10.10 1.74 -3.91
CA ALA A 116 -9.80 1.19 -5.23
C ALA A 116 -9.62 -0.33 -5.20
N MET A 117 -8.95 -0.86 -4.17
CA MET A 117 -8.80 -2.29 -3.93
C MET A 117 -10.17 -2.97 -3.74
N SER A 118 -11.04 -2.39 -2.92
CA SER A 118 -12.39 -2.92 -2.66
C SER A 118 -13.25 -2.94 -3.93
N VAL A 119 -13.17 -1.90 -4.77
CA VAL A 119 -13.86 -1.85 -6.07
C VAL A 119 -13.34 -2.94 -7.00
N SER A 120 -12.03 -3.16 -7.04
CA SER A 120 -11.43 -4.21 -7.88
C SER A 120 -11.87 -5.61 -7.46
N LEU A 121 -11.96 -5.88 -6.17
CA LEU A 121 -12.44 -7.17 -5.63
C LEU A 121 -13.90 -7.43 -6.04
N ARG A 122 -14.78 -6.44 -5.93
CA ARG A 122 -16.18 -6.58 -6.36
C ARG A 122 -16.34 -6.86 -7.86
N GLN A 123 -15.45 -6.32 -8.69
CA GLN A 123 -15.47 -6.58 -10.14
C GLN A 123 -15.09 -8.03 -10.46
N ARG A 124 -14.22 -8.65 -9.67
CA ARG A 124 -13.84 -10.06 -9.79
C ARG A 124 -15.04 -10.99 -9.65
N ASP A 125 -15.90 -10.75 -8.67
CA ASP A 125 -17.05 -11.61 -8.39
C ASP A 125 -18.10 -11.56 -9.51
N ARG A 126 -18.23 -10.41 -10.19
CA ARG A 126 -19.17 -10.24 -11.30
C ARG A 126 -18.76 -10.93 -12.61
N VAL A 127 -17.48 -11.26 -12.75
CA VAL A 127 -16.92 -11.85 -13.99
C VAL A 127 -16.78 -13.37 -13.90
N ASN A 128 -17.05 -14.00 -12.74
CA ASN A 128 -16.93 -15.44 -12.58
C ASN A 128 -18.11 -16.17 -13.27
N PRO A 129 -17.89 -16.85 -14.44
CA PRO A 129 -18.98 -17.50 -15.17
C PRO A 129 -19.60 -18.72 -14.44
N ARG A 130 -18.97 -19.18 -13.35
CA ARG A 130 -19.42 -20.35 -12.58
C ARG A 130 -20.65 -20.09 -11.73
N ASP A 131 -20.98 -18.82 -11.48
CA ASP A 131 -22.12 -18.40 -10.67
C ASP A 131 -23.36 -18.06 -11.53
N ARG A 132 -23.32 -18.29 -12.84
CA ARG A 132 -24.53 -18.19 -13.67
C ARG A 132 -25.43 -19.39 -13.34
N PRO A 133 -26.71 -19.13 -12.94
CA PRO A 133 -27.66 -20.20 -12.84
C PRO A 133 -27.72 -20.95 -14.18
N PRO A 134 -27.88 -22.29 -14.19
CA PRO A 134 -27.98 -23.05 -15.42
C PRO A 134 -29.12 -22.45 -16.27
N ALA A 135 -28.83 -22.27 -17.56
CA ALA A 135 -29.86 -21.82 -18.49
C ALA A 135 -31.04 -22.79 -18.36
N GLY A 136 -32.19 -22.27 -18.00
CA GLY A 136 -33.42 -23.07 -17.90
C GLY A 136 -33.66 -23.80 -19.23
N PRO A 137 -34.35 -24.97 -19.19
CA PRO A 137 -34.62 -25.74 -20.41
C PRO A 137 -35.35 -24.84 -21.40
N SER A 138 -34.78 -24.73 -22.60
CA SER A 138 -35.42 -24.09 -23.72
C SER A 138 -36.78 -24.78 -23.98
N SER A 139 -37.87 -24.11 -23.69
CA SER A 139 -39.19 -24.56 -24.08
C SER A 139 -39.26 -24.61 -25.62
N VAL A 140 -39.23 -25.81 -26.15
CA VAL A 140 -39.56 -26.15 -27.54
C VAL A 140 -41.05 -26.18 -27.67
#